data_ed58967507f07b69b08832832081c97a
#
_entry.id   ed58967507f07b69b08832832081c97a
#
_cell.length_a   1.000
_cell.length_b   1.000
_cell.length_c   1.000
_cell.angle_alpha   90.00
_cell.angle_beta   90.00
_cell.angle_gamma   90.00
#
_symmetry.space_group_name_H-M   'P 1'
#
loop_
_entity.id
_entity.type
_entity.pdbx_description
1 polymer ?
#
loop_
_entity_poly.entity_id
_entity_poly.type
_entity_poly.pdbx_seq_one_letter_code
_entity_poly.pdbx_strand_id
1 'polypeptide(L)'
;SSRRKDGDTAAAIDIYETLAVDDSIEPLYQDLAVLLSVMAQADKGDPKALSDRLAPLTADGPWRHTAGEYIGLFALRQGDTAAARKRFEMIADDAQAPRGTRQRAAELLQTLGK
;
A
#
# COMPACT_ATOMS: atom_id res chain seq x y z
N SER A 1 21.37 -14.60 -1.81
CA SER A 1 20.52 -15.61 -2.46
C SER A 1 19.04 -15.34 -2.21
N SER A 2 18.16 -15.93 -3.02
CA SER A 2 16.70 -15.80 -2.88
C SER A 2 16.21 -16.28 -1.51
N ARG A 3 16.79 -17.37 -1.00
CA ARG A 3 16.41 -17.92 0.32
C ARG A 3 16.73 -16.95 1.46
N ARG A 4 17.89 -16.32 1.41
CA ARG A 4 18.27 -15.34 2.43
C ARG A 4 17.36 -14.12 2.37
N LYS A 5 17.08 -13.63 1.16
CA LYS A 5 16.19 -12.49 0.97
C LYS A 5 14.78 -12.80 1.49
N ASP A 6 14.25 -14.00 1.18
CA ASP A 6 12.93 -14.41 1.64
C ASP A 6 12.88 -14.55 3.16
N GLY A 7 13.96 -15.10 3.77
CA GLY A 7 14.07 -15.19 5.23
C GLY A 7 14.12 -13.84 5.90
N ASP A 8 14.89 -12.89 5.33
CA ASP A 8 14.99 -11.53 5.86
C ASP A 8 13.65 -10.80 5.73
N THR A 9 12.94 -11.00 4.63
CA THR A 9 11.61 -10.42 4.43
C THR A 9 10.61 -10.97 5.44
N ALA A 10 10.60 -12.29 5.66
CA ALA A 10 9.72 -12.91 6.64
C ALA A 10 10.00 -12.39 8.06
N ALA A 11 11.28 -12.23 8.43
CA ALA A 11 11.65 -11.68 9.73
C ALA A 11 11.17 -10.22 9.87
N ALA A 12 11.31 -9.41 8.82
CA ALA A 12 10.84 -8.04 8.83
C ALA A 12 9.32 -7.96 9.00
N ILE A 13 8.57 -8.81 8.29
CA ILE A 13 7.11 -8.88 8.41
C ILE A 13 6.70 -9.22 9.85
N ASP A 14 7.37 -10.19 10.49
CA ASP A 14 7.09 -10.54 11.88
C ASP A 14 7.30 -9.36 12.82
N ILE A 15 8.38 -8.59 12.63
CA ILE A 15 8.63 -7.40 13.42
C ILE A 15 7.52 -6.36 13.21
N TYR A 16 7.15 -6.08 11.97
CA TYR A 16 6.09 -5.12 11.67
C TYR A 16 4.75 -5.55 12.25
N GLU A 17 4.39 -6.84 12.14
CA GLU A 17 3.13 -7.33 12.69
C GLU A 17 3.10 -7.24 14.22
N THR A 18 4.24 -7.47 14.88
CA THR A 18 4.35 -7.30 16.33
C THR A 18 4.12 -5.84 16.72
N LEU A 19 4.76 -4.90 16.00
CA LEU A 19 4.60 -3.47 16.26
C LEU A 19 3.17 -2.98 15.96
N ALA A 20 2.53 -3.54 14.94
CA ALA A 20 1.19 -3.13 14.55
C ALA A 20 0.15 -3.34 15.66
N VAL A 21 0.39 -4.29 16.57
CA VAL A 21 -0.53 -4.61 17.66
C VAL A 21 0.03 -4.25 19.05
N ASP A 22 1.16 -3.56 19.08
CA ASP A 22 1.82 -3.16 20.34
C ASP A 22 1.15 -1.88 20.88
N ASP A 23 0.36 -2.03 21.94
CA ASP A 23 -0.36 -0.93 22.55
C ASP A 23 0.54 0.10 23.24
N SER A 24 1.83 -0.20 23.42
CA SER A 24 2.77 0.74 24.03
C SER A 24 3.27 1.80 23.05
N ILE A 25 3.02 1.65 21.75
CA ILE A 25 3.39 2.66 20.75
C ILE A 25 2.16 3.42 20.26
N GLU A 26 2.39 4.62 19.75
CA GLU A 26 1.29 5.48 19.28
C GLU A 26 0.57 4.85 18.08
N PRO A 27 -0.76 5.07 17.95
CA PRO A 27 -1.53 4.55 16.80
C PRO A 27 -0.93 4.93 15.46
N LEU A 28 -0.34 6.12 15.34
CA LEU A 28 0.33 6.56 14.11
C LEU A 28 1.41 5.58 13.68
N TYR A 29 2.19 5.08 14.64
CA TYR A 29 3.29 4.15 14.34
C TYR A 29 2.81 2.70 14.23
N GLN A 30 1.71 2.34 14.90
CA GLN A 30 1.06 1.06 14.64
C GLN A 30 0.58 1.00 13.18
N ASP A 31 -0.02 2.08 12.69
CA ASP A 31 -0.46 2.17 11.29
C ASP A 31 0.71 2.11 10.31
N LEU A 32 1.83 2.77 10.64
CA LEU A 32 3.04 2.67 9.83
C LEU A 32 3.54 1.22 9.76
N ALA A 33 3.50 0.50 10.88
CA ALA A 33 3.91 -0.90 10.91
C ALA A 33 3.02 -1.76 10.02
N VAL A 34 1.70 -1.52 10.02
CA VAL A 34 0.77 -2.19 9.11
C VAL A 34 1.18 -1.91 7.65
N LEU A 35 1.41 -0.64 7.33
CA LEU A 35 1.80 -0.25 5.97
C LEU A 35 3.09 -0.93 5.53
N LEU A 36 4.12 -0.92 6.39
CA LEU A 36 5.40 -1.54 6.07
C LEU A 36 5.28 -3.05 5.89
N SER A 37 4.46 -3.71 6.70
CA SER A 37 4.20 -5.15 6.56
C SER A 37 3.52 -5.45 5.22
N VAL A 38 2.49 -4.67 4.88
CA VAL A 38 1.77 -4.83 3.60
C VAL A 38 2.71 -4.59 2.42
N MET A 39 3.54 -3.56 2.48
CA MET A 39 4.51 -3.28 1.42
C MET A 39 5.50 -4.43 1.24
N ALA A 40 5.97 -5.03 2.34
CA ALA A 40 6.87 -6.18 2.28
C ALA A 40 6.21 -7.41 1.66
N GLN A 41 4.88 -7.52 1.74
CA GLN A 41 4.11 -8.63 1.20
C GLN A 41 3.50 -8.35 -0.18
N ALA A 42 3.74 -7.17 -0.74
CA ALA A 42 2.99 -6.66 -1.89
C ALA A 42 3.07 -7.56 -3.13
N ASP A 43 4.21 -8.23 -3.36
CA ASP A 43 4.41 -9.07 -4.54
C ASP A 43 3.79 -10.45 -4.41
N LYS A 44 3.79 -11.03 -3.20
CA LYS A 44 3.46 -12.44 -2.98
C LYS A 44 2.21 -12.67 -2.14
N GLY A 45 1.80 -11.69 -1.35
CA GLY A 45 0.64 -11.82 -0.49
C GLY A 45 -0.68 -11.76 -1.25
N ASP A 46 -1.78 -12.12 -0.58
CA ASP A 46 -3.11 -12.02 -1.17
C ASP A 46 -3.51 -10.56 -1.34
N PRO A 47 -3.70 -10.08 -2.58
CA PRO A 47 -3.94 -8.66 -2.82
C PRO A 47 -5.23 -8.14 -2.19
N LYS A 48 -6.29 -8.97 -2.10
CA LYS A 48 -7.54 -8.55 -1.48
C LYS A 48 -7.34 -8.34 0.03
N ALA A 49 -6.72 -9.30 0.70
CA ALA A 49 -6.47 -9.21 2.13
C ALA A 49 -5.56 -8.03 2.47
N LEU A 50 -4.51 -7.81 1.68
CA LEU A 50 -3.59 -6.70 1.87
C LEU A 50 -4.27 -5.35 1.64
N SER A 51 -5.10 -5.27 0.60
CA SER A 51 -5.88 -4.06 0.32
C SER A 51 -6.83 -3.74 1.48
N ASP A 52 -7.53 -4.75 2.01
CA ASP A 52 -8.45 -4.57 3.13
C ASP A 52 -7.73 -4.04 4.37
N ARG A 53 -6.50 -4.46 4.61
CA ARG A 53 -5.70 -3.97 5.74
C ARG A 53 -5.32 -2.49 5.58
N LEU A 54 -5.14 -2.02 4.35
CA LEU A 54 -4.77 -0.62 4.09
C LEU A 54 -5.97 0.33 4.05
N ALA A 55 -7.19 -0.18 3.86
CA ALA A 55 -8.36 0.68 3.70
C ALA A 55 -8.53 1.69 4.84
N PRO A 56 -8.37 1.32 6.13
CA PRO A 56 -8.49 2.29 7.22
C PRO A 56 -7.45 3.41 7.18
N LEU A 57 -6.30 3.19 6.53
CA LEU A 57 -5.20 4.14 6.49
C LEU A 57 -5.39 5.23 5.42
N THR A 58 -6.43 5.10 4.58
CA THR A 58 -6.66 6.04 3.47
C THR A 58 -7.52 7.25 3.87
N ALA A 59 -8.18 7.19 5.03
CA ALA A 59 -9.11 8.24 5.44
C ALA A 59 -8.39 9.54 5.82
N ASP A 60 -7.37 9.45 6.65
CA ASP A 60 -6.57 10.60 7.08
C ASP A 60 -5.17 10.13 7.50
N GLY A 61 -4.35 11.09 7.97
CA GLY A 61 -3.02 10.80 8.43
C GLY A 61 -1.96 10.80 7.34
N PRO A 62 -0.69 10.71 7.74
CA PRO A 62 0.44 10.88 6.80
C PRO A 62 0.65 9.69 5.84
N TRP A 63 0.03 8.54 6.14
CA TRP A 63 0.22 7.33 5.32
C TRP A 63 -0.86 7.16 4.24
N ARG A 64 -1.87 8.05 4.19
CA ARG A 64 -3.05 7.88 3.34
C ARG A 64 -2.75 7.78 1.85
N HIS A 65 -1.81 8.57 1.36
CA HIS A 65 -1.50 8.56 -0.07
C HIS A 65 -0.73 7.31 -0.49
N THR A 66 0.22 6.88 0.32
CA THR A 66 0.95 5.63 0.07
C THR A 66 0.01 4.43 0.15
N ALA A 67 -0.85 4.39 1.17
CA ALA A 67 -1.85 3.33 1.30
C ALA A 67 -2.77 3.29 0.07
N GLY A 68 -3.24 4.45 -0.38
CA GLY A 68 -4.08 4.54 -1.58
C GLY A 68 -3.39 4.05 -2.83
N GLU A 69 -2.12 4.38 -3.01
CA GLU A 69 -1.32 3.92 -4.15
C GLU A 69 -1.23 2.38 -4.17
N TYR A 70 -0.94 1.76 -3.04
CA TYR A 70 -0.87 0.30 -2.95
C TYR A 70 -2.23 -0.36 -3.16
N ILE A 71 -3.31 0.23 -2.67
CA ILE A 71 -4.66 -0.29 -2.95
C ILE A 71 -4.93 -0.32 -4.46
N GLY A 72 -4.53 0.72 -5.18
CA GLY A 72 -4.63 0.73 -6.63
C GLY A 72 -3.83 -0.39 -7.28
N LEU A 73 -2.59 -0.62 -6.83
CA LEU A 73 -1.73 -1.69 -7.34
C LEU A 73 -2.33 -3.07 -7.03
N PHE A 74 -2.91 -3.27 -5.85
CA PHE A 74 -3.58 -4.52 -5.50
C PHE A 74 -4.82 -4.76 -6.35
N ALA A 75 -5.55 -3.70 -6.70
CA ALA A 75 -6.68 -3.81 -7.64
C ALA A 75 -6.20 -4.34 -9.00
N LEU A 76 -5.06 -3.85 -9.49
CA LEU A 76 -4.47 -4.36 -10.73
C LEU A 76 -4.10 -5.85 -10.61
N ARG A 77 -3.52 -6.26 -9.50
CA ARG A 77 -3.19 -7.68 -9.28
C ARG A 77 -4.43 -8.56 -9.25
N GLN A 78 -5.57 -8.02 -8.81
CA GLN A 78 -6.85 -8.72 -8.80
C GLN A 78 -7.54 -8.73 -10.17
N GLY A 79 -6.98 -8.02 -11.15
CA GLY A 79 -7.61 -7.87 -12.46
C GLY A 79 -8.75 -6.86 -12.47
N ASP A 80 -8.93 -6.09 -11.41
CA ASP A 80 -9.98 -5.07 -11.31
C ASP A 80 -9.46 -3.73 -11.83
N THR A 81 -9.40 -3.61 -13.14
CA THR A 81 -8.87 -2.42 -13.82
C THR A 81 -9.74 -1.19 -13.53
N ALA A 82 -11.05 -1.36 -13.42
CA ALA A 82 -11.95 -0.23 -13.15
C ALA A 82 -11.70 0.36 -11.76
N ALA A 83 -11.54 -0.49 -10.74
CA ALA A 83 -11.22 -0.03 -9.38
C ALA A 83 -9.84 0.63 -9.32
N ALA A 84 -8.85 0.05 -10.01
CA ALA A 84 -7.51 0.62 -10.07
C ALA A 84 -7.55 2.01 -10.73
N ARG A 85 -8.24 2.16 -11.85
CA ARG A 85 -8.36 3.44 -12.55
C ARG A 85 -8.97 4.49 -11.64
N LYS A 86 -10.06 4.16 -10.97
CA LYS A 86 -10.74 5.09 -10.05
C LYS A 86 -9.79 5.55 -8.95
N ARG A 87 -9.02 4.65 -8.37
CA ARG A 87 -8.08 4.98 -7.30
C ARG A 87 -6.96 5.90 -7.80
N PHE A 88 -6.38 5.59 -8.97
CA PHE A 88 -5.30 6.42 -9.52
C PHE A 88 -5.80 7.79 -9.98
N GLU A 89 -7.05 7.89 -10.47
CA GLU A 89 -7.64 9.20 -10.77
C GLU A 89 -7.75 10.05 -9.51
N MET A 90 -8.22 9.47 -8.39
CA MET A 90 -8.29 10.17 -7.11
C MET A 90 -6.93 10.70 -6.68
N ILE A 91 -5.88 9.89 -6.82
CA ILE A 91 -4.52 10.27 -6.41
C ILE A 91 -3.97 11.35 -7.33
N ALA A 92 -4.11 11.20 -8.64
CA ALA A 92 -3.59 12.15 -9.62
C ALA A 92 -4.23 13.54 -9.46
N ASP A 93 -5.50 13.57 -9.04
CA ASP A 93 -6.24 14.81 -8.87
C ASP A 93 -6.11 15.42 -7.47
N ASP A 94 -5.45 14.73 -6.54
CA ASP A 94 -5.32 15.20 -5.16
C ASP A 94 -4.11 16.14 -5.03
N ALA A 95 -4.38 17.43 -4.90
CA ALA A 95 -3.34 18.44 -4.75
C ALA A 95 -2.49 18.24 -3.49
N GLN A 96 -2.99 17.52 -2.49
CA GLN A 96 -2.26 17.25 -1.25
C GLN A 96 -1.36 16.01 -1.34
N ALA A 97 -1.53 15.19 -2.36
CA ALA A 97 -0.67 14.03 -2.55
C ALA A 97 0.74 14.49 -2.96
N PRO A 98 1.79 13.77 -2.52
CA PRO A 98 3.15 14.09 -2.94
C PRO A 98 3.28 14.06 -4.47
N ARG A 99 4.12 14.93 -5.01
CA ARG A 99 4.28 15.08 -6.44
C ARG A 99 4.64 13.76 -7.14
N GLY A 100 5.58 13.01 -6.57
CA GLY A 100 5.98 11.72 -7.13
C GLY A 100 4.84 10.73 -7.16
N THR A 101 4.02 10.72 -6.12
CA THR A 101 2.83 9.84 -6.04
C THR A 101 1.82 10.21 -7.13
N ARG A 102 1.57 11.51 -7.33
CA ARG A 102 0.66 11.98 -8.39
C ARG A 102 1.18 11.63 -9.78
N GLN A 103 2.49 11.77 -10.00
CA GLN A 103 3.10 11.43 -11.29
C GLN A 103 2.98 9.95 -11.60
N ARG A 104 3.26 9.07 -10.63
CA ARG A 104 3.11 7.62 -10.83
C ARG A 104 1.67 7.25 -11.14
N ALA A 105 0.71 7.85 -10.44
CA ALA A 105 -0.70 7.60 -10.71
C ALA A 105 -1.08 8.02 -12.13
N ALA A 106 -0.62 9.21 -12.57
CA ALA A 106 -0.90 9.70 -13.92
C ALA A 106 -0.29 8.78 -14.99
N GLU A 107 0.92 8.29 -14.77
CA GLU A 107 1.58 7.36 -15.70
C GLU A 107 0.81 6.03 -15.79
N LEU A 108 0.38 5.50 -14.65
CA LEU A 108 -0.40 4.26 -14.63
C LEU A 108 -1.75 4.45 -15.35
N LEU A 109 -2.40 5.60 -15.19
CA LEU A 109 -3.63 5.91 -15.89
C LEU A 109 -3.44 5.89 -17.41
N GLN A 110 -2.33 6.45 -17.91
CA GLN A 110 -2.03 6.40 -19.33
C GLN A 110 -1.90 4.96 -19.85
N THR A 111 -1.26 4.11 -19.07
CA THR A 111 -1.10 2.69 -19.40
C THR A 111 -2.46 1.99 -19.42
N LEU A 112 -3.32 2.26 -18.44
CA LEU A 112 -4.64 1.63 -18.33
C LEU A 112 -5.62 2.16 -19.36
N GLY A 113 -5.44 3.37 -19.84
CA GLY A 113 -6.29 3.99 -20.86
C GLY A 113 -6.09 3.43 -22.25
N LYS A 114 -5.08 2.60 -22.42
CA LYS A 114 -4.80 1.91 -23.69
C LYS A 114 -5.26 0.45 -23.62
#